data_ef8c01e028a9c93841c6dce42f8db192
#
_entry.id   ef8c01e028a9c93841c6dce42f8db192
#
_cell.length_a   1.000
_cell.length_b   1.000
_cell.length_c   1.000
_cell.angle_alpha   90.00
_cell.angle_beta   90.00
_cell.angle_gamma   90.00
#
_symmetry.space_group_name_H-M   'P 1'
#
loop_
_entity.id
_entity.type
_entity.pdbx_description
1 polymer ?
#
loop_
_entity_poly.entity_id
_entity_poly.type
_entity_poly.pdbx_seq_one_letter_code
_entity_poly.pdbx_strand_id
1 'polypeptide(L)'
;MSYGAWSGGIFMLELDEETGLRDYSVTYESNEHSDAYFGAKIAGGSYASGEASYIQKIGDYYYLFISYGALEARGGYNVRIFRSQRPDGDYVDLLGNTPYFDRLVQNFNLSVGVRLMGGYKWRNFNVGQVAQGHNSAFVDDDGRAYMVFHTRTANGTEGHNVKVHQLFMTKEGWLVAAPYQTTGEALKPDGYTVSEVAGDYEIILHELDIDYENLDVNQPKFITLTEEGKITGDYEGTWELESGTSYISLHFNGQEYSGVTVSMEIEYTTIETMTFTAVGLNDQITLWGSRCP
;
A
#
# COMPACT_ATOMS: atom_id res chain seq x y z
N MET A 1 10.38 7.87 17.68
CA MET A 1 9.05 8.44 17.37
C MET A 1 9.12 9.20 16.04
N SER A 2 8.24 8.89 15.08
CA SER A 2 8.09 9.70 13.86
C SER A 2 7.00 10.76 14.04
N TYR A 3 7.20 11.94 13.49
CA TYR A 3 6.26 13.06 13.59
C TYR A 3 6.55 14.10 12.51
N GLY A 4 5.64 15.07 12.37
CA GLY A 4 5.76 16.13 11.36
C GLY A 4 4.71 15.98 10.27
N ALA A 5 4.60 17.00 9.46
CA ALA A 5 3.70 17.05 8.30
C ALA A 5 4.10 18.20 7.37
N TRP A 6 3.46 18.29 6.23
CA TRP A 6 3.41 19.31 5.18
C TRP A 6 4.58 20.30 5.06
N SER A 7 4.86 21.11 6.10
CA SER A 7 5.70 22.31 5.96
C SER A 7 7.20 22.01 5.95
N GLY A 8 7.68 21.30 6.97
CA GLY A 8 9.12 21.14 7.24
C GLY A 8 9.65 19.76 6.89
N GLY A 9 8.82 18.79 6.89
CA GLY A 9 9.19 17.39 6.71
C GLY A 9 8.67 16.49 7.82
N ILE A 10 9.01 15.23 7.72
CA ILE A 10 8.75 14.19 8.69
C ILE A 10 10.08 13.83 9.34
N PHE A 11 10.11 13.83 10.65
CA PHE A 11 11.29 13.64 11.45
C PHE A 11 11.17 12.43 12.37
N MET A 12 12.29 11.88 12.77
CA MET A 12 12.44 10.82 13.75
C MET A 12 13.27 11.32 14.92
N LEU A 13 12.73 11.14 16.14
CA LEU A 13 13.46 11.34 17.40
C LEU A 13 13.61 10.02 18.12
N GLU A 14 14.78 9.81 18.71
CA GLU A 14 14.98 8.79 19.70
C GLU A 14 14.39 9.25 21.04
N LEU A 15 13.70 8.34 21.70
CA LEU A 15 13.07 8.57 22.99
C LEU A 15 13.74 7.69 24.03
N ASP A 16 13.85 8.20 25.24
CA ASP A 16 14.24 7.45 26.41
C ASP A 16 13.16 6.40 26.72
N GLU A 17 13.58 5.15 26.92
CA GLU A 17 12.68 4.01 27.07
C GLU A 17 11.84 4.06 28.36
N GLU A 18 12.36 4.67 29.43
CA GLU A 18 11.68 4.73 30.71
C GLU A 18 10.65 5.85 30.78
N THR A 19 10.98 7.01 30.18
CA THR A 19 10.17 8.22 30.28
C THR A 19 9.31 8.48 29.07
N GLY A 20 9.65 7.91 27.91
CA GLY A 20 9.02 8.22 26.62
C GLY A 20 9.27 9.64 26.13
N LEU A 21 10.17 10.39 26.77
CA LEU A 21 10.58 11.72 26.36
C LEU A 21 11.80 11.65 25.45
N ARG A 22 12.10 12.77 24.78
CA ARG A 22 13.30 12.88 23.96
C ARG A 22 14.54 12.47 24.76
N ASP A 23 15.35 11.58 24.21
CA ASP A 23 16.67 11.27 24.75
C ASP A 23 17.68 12.37 24.35
N TYR A 24 18.04 13.21 25.31
CA TYR A 24 19.02 14.28 25.11
C TYR A 24 20.47 13.80 25.09
N SER A 25 20.75 12.54 25.37
CA SER A 25 22.07 11.95 25.18
C SER A 25 22.37 11.71 23.69
N VAL A 26 21.31 11.59 22.87
CA VAL A 26 21.39 11.50 21.41
C VAL A 26 21.36 12.90 20.80
N THR A 27 22.42 13.26 20.10
CA THR A 27 22.58 14.56 19.46
C THR A 27 22.44 14.44 17.95
N TYR A 28 21.79 15.40 17.34
CA TYR A 28 21.62 15.52 15.90
C TYR A 28 22.33 16.76 15.37
N GLU A 29 23.01 16.64 14.24
CA GLU A 29 23.58 17.78 13.53
C GLU A 29 22.53 18.44 12.66
N SER A 30 22.57 19.76 12.52
CA SER A 30 21.72 20.47 11.59
C SER A 30 22.31 20.44 10.18
N ASN A 31 21.65 19.71 9.27
CA ASN A 31 22.01 19.60 7.85
C ASN A 31 20.75 19.36 7.01
N GLU A 32 20.87 18.94 5.77
CA GLU A 32 19.75 18.71 4.86
C GLU A 32 18.78 17.61 5.36
N HIS A 33 19.31 16.58 6.03
CA HIS A 33 18.57 15.40 6.50
C HIS A 33 18.53 15.29 8.03
N SER A 34 18.82 16.35 8.75
CA SER A 34 18.81 16.33 10.20
C SER A 34 18.68 17.75 10.77
N ASP A 35 18.10 17.87 11.94
CA ASP A 35 17.98 19.10 12.71
C ASP A 35 18.27 18.84 14.17
N ALA A 36 19.02 19.74 14.80
CA ALA A 36 19.44 19.59 16.20
C ALA A 36 18.25 19.48 17.18
N TYR A 37 17.10 20.07 16.84
CA TYR A 37 15.91 20.05 17.68
C TYR A 37 14.88 18.98 17.22
N PHE A 38 14.74 18.81 15.90
CA PHE A 38 13.70 17.92 15.33
C PHE A 38 14.19 16.50 15.09
N GLY A 39 15.50 16.24 15.10
CA GLY A 39 16.06 14.91 14.89
C GLY A 39 16.36 14.58 13.44
N ALA A 40 16.43 13.30 13.11
CA ALA A 40 16.65 12.83 11.76
C ALA A 40 15.42 13.11 10.89
N LYS A 41 15.61 13.80 9.76
CA LYS A 41 14.55 14.01 8.76
C LYS A 41 14.48 12.76 7.88
N ILE A 42 13.34 12.08 7.90
CA ILE A 42 13.15 10.82 7.20
C ILE A 42 12.32 10.95 5.92
N ALA A 43 11.60 12.06 5.74
CA ALA A 43 10.82 12.34 4.54
C ALA A 43 10.46 13.81 4.40
N GLY A 44 10.00 14.19 3.22
CA GLY A 44 9.37 15.47 2.95
C GLY A 44 10.33 16.61 2.71
N GLY A 45 9.86 17.81 2.94
CA GLY A 45 10.52 19.08 2.67
C GLY A 45 9.75 19.92 1.66
N SER A 46 10.07 21.19 1.59
CA SER A 46 9.53 22.13 0.58
C SER A 46 8.00 22.14 0.47
N TYR A 47 7.29 21.95 1.59
CA TYR A 47 5.82 21.86 1.65
C TYR A 47 5.21 20.67 0.86
N ALA A 48 5.99 19.60 0.65
CA ALA A 48 5.57 18.42 -0.09
C ALA A 48 5.62 17.13 0.75
N SER A 49 5.56 17.25 2.08
CA SER A 49 5.90 16.13 2.99
C SER A 49 4.81 15.06 3.11
N GLY A 50 3.56 15.36 2.75
CA GLY A 50 2.46 14.54 3.20
C GLY A 50 2.26 14.61 4.72
N GLU A 51 1.55 13.62 5.29
CA GLU A 51 1.23 13.57 6.71
C GLU A 51 1.02 12.15 7.22
N ALA A 52 0.61 12.02 8.48
CA ALA A 52 0.27 10.74 9.11
C ALA A 52 1.36 9.69 8.99
N SER A 53 2.61 10.11 9.17
CA SER A 53 3.73 9.19 9.12
C SER A 53 3.61 8.09 10.18
N TYR A 54 3.68 6.84 9.77
CA TYR A 54 3.70 5.69 10.64
C TYR A 54 4.83 4.75 10.22
N ILE A 55 5.55 4.19 11.19
CA ILE A 55 6.62 3.24 10.92
C ILE A 55 6.30 1.93 11.61
N GLN A 56 6.31 0.85 10.85
CA GLN A 56 6.16 -0.50 11.36
C GLN A 56 7.30 -1.38 10.84
N LYS A 57 7.94 -2.11 11.76
CA LYS A 57 8.88 -3.16 11.38
C LYS A 57 8.11 -4.42 11.00
N ILE A 58 8.32 -4.93 9.80
CA ILE A 58 7.73 -6.16 9.28
C ILE A 58 8.84 -6.94 8.58
N GLY A 59 9.14 -8.14 9.06
CA GLY A 59 10.30 -8.89 8.61
C GLY A 59 11.60 -8.13 8.85
N ASP A 60 12.44 -8.02 7.83
CA ASP A 60 13.76 -7.40 7.91
C ASP A 60 13.75 -5.88 7.68
N TYR A 61 12.58 -5.29 7.36
CA TYR A 61 12.48 -3.88 6.99
C TYR A 61 11.59 -3.08 7.94
N TYR A 62 11.90 -1.80 8.04
CA TYR A 62 11.01 -0.76 8.55
C TYR A 62 10.26 -0.15 7.36
N TYR A 63 8.94 -0.19 7.41
CA TYR A 63 8.09 0.42 6.39
C TYR A 63 7.56 1.73 6.92
N LEU A 64 7.84 2.79 6.17
CA LEU A 64 7.32 4.14 6.42
C LEU A 64 6.07 4.33 5.57
N PHE A 65 4.95 4.51 6.23
CA PHE A 65 3.67 4.87 5.61
C PHE A 65 3.51 6.37 5.67
N ILE A 66 3.13 6.98 4.56
CA ILE A 66 2.85 8.42 4.47
C ILE A 66 1.58 8.62 3.67
N SER A 67 0.68 9.48 4.16
CA SER A 67 -0.51 9.88 3.43
C SER A 67 -0.25 11.16 2.64
N TYR A 68 -0.59 11.14 1.37
CA TYR A 68 -0.49 12.25 0.42
C TYR A 68 -1.87 12.63 -0.10
N GLY A 69 -1.97 13.82 -0.71
CA GLY A 69 -3.22 14.35 -1.23
C GLY A 69 -3.98 15.18 -0.21
N ALA A 70 -5.13 15.72 -0.60
CA ALA A 70 -6.04 16.43 0.30
C ALA A 70 -7.06 15.46 0.90
N LEU A 71 -7.41 15.68 2.18
CA LEU A 71 -8.22 14.76 2.99
C LEU A 71 -9.68 14.61 2.52
N GLU A 72 -10.15 15.46 1.64
CA GLU A 72 -11.51 15.45 1.09
C GLU A 72 -11.75 14.24 0.19
N ALA A 73 -12.99 13.86 -0.04
CA ALA A 73 -13.35 12.74 -0.91
C ALA A 73 -12.80 12.88 -2.35
N ARG A 74 -12.68 14.11 -2.85
CA ARG A 74 -12.08 14.45 -4.16
C ARG A 74 -10.62 14.85 -4.08
N GLY A 75 -10.03 14.86 -2.92
CA GLY A 75 -8.68 15.36 -2.67
C GLY A 75 -7.56 14.40 -3.06
N GLY A 76 -7.88 13.21 -3.55
CA GLY A 76 -6.89 12.20 -3.94
C GLY A 76 -6.05 11.68 -2.77
N TYR A 77 -6.61 11.69 -1.55
CA TYR A 77 -5.90 11.21 -0.37
C TYR A 77 -5.56 9.73 -0.53
N ASN A 78 -4.29 9.39 -0.31
CA ASN A 78 -3.81 8.03 -0.50
C ASN A 78 -2.59 7.73 0.38
N VAL A 79 -2.39 6.46 0.71
CA VAL A 79 -1.23 6.01 1.48
C VAL A 79 -0.18 5.41 0.55
N ARG A 80 1.07 5.81 0.75
CA ARG A 80 2.24 5.27 0.06
C ARG A 80 3.26 4.77 1.05
N ILE A 81 4.02 3.75 0.67
CA ILE A 81 5.05 3.17 1.50
C ILE A 81 6.44 3.30 0.88
N PHE A 82 7.38 3.41 1.79
CA PHE A 82 8.82 3.35 1.56
C PHE A 82 9.40 2.35 2.57
N ARG A 83 10.57 1.79 2.31
CA ARG A 83 11.22 0.90 3.27
C ARG A 83 12.66 1.26 3.53
N SER A 84 13.16 0.86 4.70
CA SER A 84 14.56 0.98 5.10
C SER A 84 14.94 -0.20 5.98
N GLN A 85 16.23 -0.49 6.08
CA GLN A 85 16.77 -1.43 7.08
C GLN A 85 16.99 -0.78 8.46
N ARG A 86 16.83 0.55 8.55
CA ARG A 86 16.99 1.32 9.80
C ARG A 86 15.73 2.15 10.05
N PRO A 87 15.36 2.35 11.32
CA PRO A 87 14.16 3.13 11.64
C PRO A 87 14.32 4.63 11.31
N ASP A 88 15.54 5.13 11.32
CA ASP A 88 15.90 6.56 11.26
C ASP A 88 16.34 7.03 9.88
N GLY A 89 16.21 6.21 8.83
CA GLY A 89 16.49 6.78 7.52
C GLY A 89 16.84 5.82 6.41
N ASP A 90 17.26 6.46 5.30
CA ASP A 90 17.49 5.84 3.98
C ASP A 90 16.26 5.09 3.46
N TYR A 91 15.07 5.69 3.70
CA TYR A 91 13.83 5.17 3.14
C TYR A 91 13.80 5.35 1.62
N VAL A 92 13.48 4.27 0.92
CA VAL A 92 13.32 4.27 -0.55
C VAL A 92 12.06 3.53 -0.96
N ASP A 93 11.51 3.90 -2.11
CA ASP A 93 10.47 3.13 -2.76
C ASP A 93 11.06 1.97 -3.57
N LEU A 94 10.20 1.21 -4.27
CA LEU A 94 10.59 0.04 -5.06
C LEU A 94 11.58 0.39 -6.18
N LEU A 95 11.51 1.59 -6.73
CA LEU A 95 12.40 2.08 -7.79
C LEU A 95 13.64 2.81 -7.27
N GLY A 96 13.81 2.89 -5.93
CA GLY A 96 14.94 3.54 -5.28
C GLY A 96 14.79 5.05 -5.11
N ASN A 97 13.60 5.61 -5.34
CA ASN A 97 13.34 7.02 -5.07
C ASN A 97 13.17 7.25 -3.57
N THR A 98 13.71 8.36 -3.09
CA THR A 98 13.58 8.77 -1.70
C THR A 98 12.34 9.63 -1.48
N PRO A 99 11.76 9.67 -0.26
CA PRO A 99 10.64 10.55 0.07
C PRO A 99 11.06 12.00 0.38
N TYR A 100 12.22 12.44 -0.10
CA TYR A 100 12.70 13.83 0.11
C TYR A 100 12.36 14.72 -1.08
N PHE A 101 12.02 15.97 -0.79
CA PHE A 101 11.70 16.98 -1.81
C PHE A 101 12.51 18.26 -1.57
N ASP A 102 13.23 18.71 -2.59
CA ASP A 102 14.01 19.94 -2.62
C ASP A 102 13.22 21.15 -3.18
N ARG A 103 12.02 20.89 -3.70
CA ARG A 103 11.11 21.87 -4.28
C ARG A 103 9.65 21.54 -3.96
N LEU A 104 8.78 22.54 -4.08
CA LEU A 104 7.35 22.34 -3.96
C LEU A 104 6.85 21.44 -5.12
N VAL A 105 6.21 20.33 -4.77
CA VAL A 105 5.48 19.46 -5.68
C VAL A 105 4.07 19.25 -5.15
N GLN A 106 3.13 18.99 -6.04
CA GLN A 106 1.77 18.69 -5.60
C GLN A 106 1.69 17.24 -5.15
N ASN A 107 1.23 17.01 -3.93
CA ASN A 107 1.26 15.71 -3.27
C ASN A 107 0.38 14.63 -3.93
N PHE A 108 -0.61 15.01 -4.69
CA PHE A 108 -1.56 14.07 -5.27
C PHE A 108 -1.04 13.40 -6.55
N ASN A 109 -0.10 14.00 -7.28
CA ASN A 109 0.47 13.45 -8.51
C ASN A 109 1.96 13.09 -8.36
N LEU A 110 2.35 12.61 -7.18
CA LEU A 110 3.69 12.12 -6.96
C LEU A 110 3.86 10.72 -7.56
N SER A 111 4.95 10.53 -8.30
CA SER A 111 5.36 9.23 -8.83
C SER A 111 6.25 8.44 -7.88
N VAL A 112 6.45 8.91 -6.65
CA VAL A 112 7.29 8.27 -5.64
C VAL A 112 6.48 7.53 -4.60
N GLY A 113 7.04 6.45 -4.07
CA GLY A 113 6.41 5.58 -3.10
C GLY A 113 5.42 4.58 -3.70
N VAL A 114 5.41 3.36 -3.19
CA VAL A 114 4.43 2.34 -3.59
C VAL A 114 3.06 2.72 -3.02
N ARG A 115 2.10 3.02 -3.89
CA ARG A 115 0.72 3.30 -3.50
C ARG A 115 0.03 2.00 -3.13
N LEU A 116 -0.19 1.74 -1.84
CA LEU A 116 -0.78 0.48 -1.38
C LEU A 116 -2.18 0.25 -1.91
N MET A 117 -2.96 1.33 -2.04
CA MET A 117 -4.28 1.33 -2.65
C MET A 117 -4.67 2.73 -3.07
N GLY A 118 -5.48 2.84 -4.11
CA GLY A 118 -6.19 4.05 -4.51
C GLY A 118 -7.69 3.89 -4.27
N GLY A 119 -8.48 4.86 -4.69
CA GLY A 119 -9.93 4.71 -4.70
C GLY A 119 -10.35 3.56 -5.60
N TYR A 120 -11.34 2.79 -5.17
CA TYR A 120 -11.77 1.60 -5.89
C TYR A 120 -13.26 1.32 -5.74
N LYS A 121 -13.81 0.57 -6.70
CA LYS A 121 -15.17 0.04 -6.61
C LYS A 121 -15.23 -1.34 -7.25
N TRP A 122 -15.36 -2.37 -6.45
CA TRP A 122 -15.70 -3.70 -6.92
C TRP A 122 -17.13 -3.72 -7.50
N ARG A 123 -17.38 -4.57 -8.47
CA ARG A 123 -18.70 -4.67 -9.14
C ARG A 123 -19.86 -4.92 -8.18
N ASN A 124 -19.61 -5.67 -7.10
CA ASN A 124 -20.61 -5.96 -6.08
C ASN A 124 -20.79 -4.80 -5.06
N PHE A 125 -19.95 -3.77 -5.10
CA PHE A 125 -20.11 -2.62 -4.21
C PHE A 125 -21.14 -1.64 -4.78
N ASN A 126 -22.08 -1.20 -3.93
CA ASN A 126 -23.04 -0.18 -4.32
C ASN A 126 -22.36 1.19 -4.54
N VAL A 127 -21.29 1.48 -3.80
CA VAL A 127 -20.57 2.74 -3.82
C VAL A 127 -19.07 2.48 -3.72
N GLY A 128 -18.27 3.31 -4.41
CA GLY A 128 -16.81 3.22 -4.35
C GLY A 128 -16.24 3.70 -3.02
N GLN A 129 -15.01 3.29 -2.76
CA GLN A 129 -14.18 3.72 -1.64
C GLN A 129 -13.11 4.67 -2.16
N VAL A 130 -12.91 5.81 -1.50
CA VAL A 130 -11.94 6.85 -1.89
C VAL A 130 -11.22 7.41 -0.67
N ALA A 131 -10.17 8.16 -0.89
CA ALA A 131 -9.45 8.89 0.14
C ALA A 131 -8.95 7.99 1.29
N GLN A 132 -8.31 6.89 0.95
CA GLN A 132 -7.71 5.96 1.92
C GLN A 132 -6.42 6.55 2.49
N GLY A 133 -6.28 6.58 3.81
CA GLY A 133 -5.06 7.06 4.43
C GLY A 133 -5.15 7.28 5.92
N HIS A 134 -4.23 8.10 6.45
CA HIS A 134 -4.06 8.42 7.86
C HIS A 134 -4.03 7.16 8.71
N ASN A 135 -3.17 6.24 8.31
CA ASN A 135 -3.15 4.88 8.81
C ASN A 135 -2.28 4.69 10.05
N SER A 136 -2.55 3.62 10.76
CA SER A 136 -1.59 2.89 11.58
C SER A 136 -1.36 1.50 10.98
N ALA A 137 -0.33 0.81 11.46
CA ALA A 137 -0.06 -0.58 11.12
C ALA A 137 0.39 -1.34 12.37
N PHE A 138 0.15 -2.64 12.39
CA PHE A 138 0.62 -3.50 13.48
C PHE A 138 0.89 -4.91 12.97
N VAL A 139 1.66 -5.65 13.74
CA VAL A 139 1.87 -7.09 13.56
C VAL A 139 1.23 -7.77 14.75
N ASP A 140 0.37 -8.76 14.50
CA ASP A 140 -0.28 -9.52 15.55
C ASP A 140 0.65 -10.60 16.17
N ASP A 141 0.17 -11.30 17.18
CA ASP A 141 0.93 -12.34 17.87
C ASP A 141 1.25 -13.54 16.95
N ASP A 142 0.50 -13.72 15.86
CA ASP A 142 0.74 -14.76 14.85
C ASP A 142 1.71 -14.30 13.74
N GLY A 143 2.22 -13.06 13.83
CA GLY A 143 3.16 -12.48 12.88
C GLY A 143 2.50 -11.93 11.62
N ARG A 144 1.17 -11.85 11.57
CA ARG A 144 0.44 -11.24 10.45
C ARG A 144 0.43 -9.72 10.58
N ALA A 145 0.67 -9.04 9.49
CA ALA A 145 0.70 -7.58 9.44
C ALA A 145 -0.64 -7.02 8.95
N TYR A 146 -1.05 -5.90 9.53
CA TYR A 146 -2.31 -5.24 9.21
C TYR A 146 -2.11 -3.74 9.10
N MET A 147 -2.93 -3.12 8.23
CA MET A 147 -3.08 -1.67 8.14
C MET A 147 -4.50 -1.29 8.56
N VAL A 148 -4.61 -0.36 9.51
CA VAL A 148 -5.86 0.27 9.93
C VAL A 148 -5.87 1.68 9.37
N PHE A 149 -6.89 2.04 8.61
CA PHE A 149 -6.95 3.32 7.93
C PHE A 149 -8.40 3.82 7.81
N HIS A 150 -8.57 5.11 7.55
CA HIS A 150 -9.87 5.61 7.17
C HIS A 150 -10.05 5.56 5.65
N THR A 151 -11.29 5.45 5.21
CA THR A 151 -11.71 5.62 3.83
C THR A 151 -13.01 6.42 3.78
N ARG A 152 -13.24 7.12 2.69
CA ARG A 152 -14.50 7.82 2.41
C ARG A 152 -15.30 7.08 1.35
N THR A 153 -16.59 7.34 1.30
CA THR A 153 -17.47 6.76 0.27
C THR A 153 -17.63 7.73 -0.90
N ALA A 154 -17.56 7.19 -2.13
CA ALA A 154 -17.71 7.95 -3.36
C ALA A 154 -19.19 8.27 -3.66
N ASN A 155 -19.91 8.85 -2.69
CA ASN A 155 -21.34 9.16 -2.76
C ASN A 155 -21.65 10.66 -2.65
N GLY A 156 -20.61 11.51 -2.72
CA GLY A 156 -20.73 12.96 -2.62
C GLY A 156 -20.85 13.49 -1.19
N THR A 157 -20.66 12.65 -0.17
CA THR A 157 -20.56 13.05 1.23
C THR A 157 -19.13 12.94 1.73
N GLU A 158 -18.83 13.59 2.86
CA GLU A 158 -17.54 13.53 3.53
C GLU A 158 -17.52 12.51 4.69
N GLY A 159 -18.54 11.64 4.74
CA GLY A 159 -18.59 10.55 5.71
C GLY A 159 -17.46 9.53 5.46
N HIS A 160 -16.86 9.03 6.54
CA HIS A 160 -15.77 8.07 6.46
C HIS A 160 -15.95 6.91 7.42
N ASN A 161 -15.29 5.81 7.10
CA ASN A 161 -15.28 4.57 7.85
C ASN A 161 -13.84 4.17 8.16
N VAL A 162 -13.67 3.37 9.19
CA VAL A 162 -12.39 2.70 9.47
C VAL A 162 -12.42 1.33 8.81
N LYS A 163 -11.33 0.97 8.16
CA LYS A 163 -11.12 -0.36 7.57
C LYS A 163 -9.81 -0.96 8.06
N VAL A 164 -9.77 -2.30 8.02
CA VAL A 164 -8.56 -3.07 8.33
C VAL A 164 -8.30 -4.02 7.17
N HIS A 165 -7.16 -3.85 6.51
CA HIS A 165 -6.69 -4.78 5.51
C HIS A 165 -5.42 -5.47 5.97
N GLN A 166 -5.31 -6.77 5.74
CA GLN A 166 -4.07 -7.49 5.97
C GLN A 166 -3.02 -7.05 4.96
N LEU A 167 -1.77 -6.98 5.41
CA LEU A 167 -0.62 -6.72 4.57
C LEU A 167 0.13 -8.02 4.33
N PHE A 168 0.40 -8.32 3.09
CA PHE A 168 1.23 -9.46 2.70
C PHE A 168 2.57 -8.98 2.17
N MET A 169 3.58 -9.80 2.34
CA MET A 169 4.92 -9.52 1.83
C MET A 169 5.15 -10.31 0.53
N THR A 170 5.54 -9.62 -0.54
CA THR A 170 6.01 -10.27 -1.76
C THR A 170 7.37 -10.90 -1.54
N LYS A 171 7.81 -11.75 -2.45
CA LYS A 171 9.14 -12.39 -2.34
C LYS A 171 10.30 -11.40 -2.42
N GLU A 172 10.09 -10.21 -3.00
CA GLU A 172 11.07 -9.11 -3.03
C GLU A 172 11.05 -8.27 -1.75
N GLY A 173 10.19 -8.63 -0.77
CA GLY A 173 10.08 -7.92 0.49
C GLY A 173 9.32 -6.60 0.38
N TRP A 174 8.35 -6.48 -0.52
CA TRP A 174 7.43 -5.34 -0.57
C TRP A 174 6.07 -5.71 -0.01
N LEU A 175 5.43 -4.76 0.67
CA LEU A 175 4.08 -4.97 1.18
C LEU A 175 3.04 -4.68 0.10
N VAL A 176 2.02 -5.52 0.08
CA VAL A 176 0.80 -5.36 -0.70
C VAL A 176 -0.41 -5.55 0.22
N ALA A 177 -1.44 -4.74 0.05
CA ALA A 177 -2.63 -4.82 0.88
C ALA A 177 -3.63 -5.83 0.30
N ALA A 178 -4.31 -6.56 1.16
CA ALA A 178 -5.38 -7.48 0.78
C ALA A 178 -6.49 -6.75 0.01
N PRO A 179 -7.16 -7.39 -0.98
CA PRO A 179 -8.24 -6.77 -1.76
C PRO A 179 -9.49 -6.40 -0.96
N TYR A 180 -9.75 -7.09 0.14
CA TYR A 180 -10.91 -6.90 1.01
C TYR A 180 -10.50 -6.66 2.46
N GLN A 181 -11.41 -6.13 3.26
CA GLN A 181 -11.23 -6.10 4.72
C GLN A 181 -10.96 -7.51 5.23
N THR A 182 -10.00 -7.60 6.17
CA THR A 182 -9.65 -8.90 6.74
C THR A 182 -10.76 -9.47 7.61
N THR A 183 -10.96 -10.78 7.48
CA THR A 183 -11.72 -11.62 8.41
C THR A 183 -10.80 -12.63 9.12
N GLY A 184 -9.48 -12.51 8.95
CA GLY A 184 -8.47 -13.34 9.58
C GLY A 184 -7.84 -14.36 8.63
N GLU A 185 -7.75 -14.04 7.36
CA GLU A 185 -7.19 -14.90 6.31
C GLU A 185 -5.75 -15.27 6.61
N ALA A 186 -5.38 -16.49 6.23
CA ALA A 186 -4.01 -16.96 6.29
C ALA A 186 -3.54 -17.41 4.91
N LEU A 187 -2.28 -17.14 4.61
CA LEU A 187 -1.66 -17.73 3.43
C LEU A 187 -1.65 -19.26 3.58
N LYS A 188 -1.98 -19.96 2.50
CA LYS A 188 -1.94 -21.43 2.49
C LYS A 188 -0.48 -21.89 2.56
N PRO A 189 -0.06 -22.66 3.58
CA PRO A 189 1.36 -22.99 3.81
C PRO A 189 2.04 -23.68 2.62
N ASP A 190 1.32 -24.57 1.95
CA ASP A 190 1.80 -25.32 0.78
C ASP A 190 1.44 -24.65 -0.56
N GLY A 191 0.93 -23.40 -0.50
CA GLY A 191 0.46 -22.65 -1.66
C GLY A 191 -0.79 -23.24 -2.31
N TYR A 192 -1.13 -22.69 -3.46
CA TYR A 192 -2.29 -23.10 -4.27
C TYR A 192 -1.85 -23.80 -5.54
N THR A 193 -2.69 -24.68 -6.04
CA THR A 193 -2.51 -25.29 -7.36
C THR A 193 -2.99 -24.33 -8.46
N VAL A 194 -2.52 -24.53 -9.68
CA VAL A 194 -2.96 -23.75 -10.84
C VAL A 194 -4.48 -23.80 -11.00
N SER A 195 -5.10 -24.98 -10.84
CA SER A 195 -6.56 -25.14 -10.97
C SER A 195 -7.37 -24.46 -9.85
N GLU A 196 -6.77 -24.25 -8.67
CA GLU A 196 -7.42 -23.49 -7.60
C GLU A 196 -7.43 -21.97 -7.89
N VAL A 197 -6.43 -21.50 -8.63
CA VAL A 197 -6.24 -20.05 -8.93
C VAL A 197 -6.79 -19.67 -10.31
N ALA A 198 -6.74 -20.55 -11.30
CA ALA A 198 -7.30 -20.27 -12.63
C ALA A 198 -8.78 -19.89 -12.55
N GLY A 199 -9.21 -19.00 -13.43
CA GLY A 199 -10.59 -18.54 -13.51
C GLY A 199 -10.73 -17.10 -14.01
N ASP A 200 -11.96 -16.60 -13.99
CA ASP A 200 -12.29 -15.24 -14.39
C ASP A 200 -12.16 -14.29 -13.19
N TYR A 201 -11.45 -13.18 -13.39
CA TYR A 201 -11.16 -12.21 -12.34
C TYR A 201 -11.61 -10.81 -12.72
N GLU A 202 -12.17 -10.14 -11.75
CA GLU A 202 -12.26 -8.70 -11.68
C GLU A 202 -10.95 -8.16 -11.08
N ILE A 203 -10.28 -7.23 -11.75
CA ILE A 203 -9.00 -6.67 -11.28
C ILE A 203 -9.08 -5.15 -11.15
N ILE A 204 -8.33 -4.60 -10.21
CA ILE A 204 -8.17 -3.16 -9.99
C ILE A 204 -6.68 -2.84 -9.96
N LEU A 205 -6.26 -1.95 -10.86
CA LEU A 205 -4.93 -1.33 -10.82
C LEU A 205 -5.03 -0.03 -10.03
N HIS A 206 -4.15 0.13 -9.05
CA HIS A 206 -4.05 1.34 -8.24
C HIS A 206 -2.97 2.25 -8.81
N GLU A 207 -3.27 2.89 -9.93
CA GLU A 207 -2.36 3.78 -10.65
C GLU A 207 -1.84 4.90 -9.75
N LEU A 208 -0.62 5.39 -10.01
CA LEU A 208 0.00 6.45 -9.21
C LEU A 208 -0.60 7.83 -9.48
N ASP A 209 -1.06 8.05 -10.70
CA ASP A 209 -1.77 9.28 -11.08
C ASP A 209 -3.15 9.33 -10.41
N ILE A 210 -3.52 10.51 -9.96
CA ILE A 210 -4.75 10.75 -9.19
C ILE A 210 -5.59 11.78 -9.92
N ASP A 211 -6.84 11.44 -10.18
CA ASP A 211 -7.84 12.38 -10.66
C ASP A 211 -8.44 13.16 -9.49
N TYR A 212 -7.91 14.34 -9.23
CA TYR A 212 -8.40 15.22 -8.16
C TYR A 212 -9.51 16.19 -8.60
N GLU A 213 -9.84 16.22 -9.89
CA GLU A 213 -10.97 16.98 -10.41
C GLU A 213 -12.29 16.21 -10.21
N ASN A 214 -12.20 14.88 -10.17
CA ASN A 214 -13.30 13.97 -9.93
C ASN A 214 -13.06 13.12 -8.67
N LEU A 215 -13.97 12.19 -8.39
CA LEU A 215 -13.72 11.14 -7.41
C LEU A 215 -12.74 10.14 -8.03
N ASP A 216 -11.56 9.99 -7.42
CA ASP A 216 -10.52 9.07 -7.89
C ASP A 216 -10.92 7.60 -7.59
N VAL A 217 -11.75 7.03 -8.44
CA VAL A 217 -12.24 5.65 -8.32
C VAL A 217 -11.76 4.83 -9.50
N ASN A 218 -10.77 3.95 -9.25
CA ASN A 218 -10.33 2.98 -10.23
C ASN A 218 -11.47 2.01 -10.57
N GLN A 219 -11.74 1.88 -11.86
CA GLN A 219 -12.77 1.00 -12.36
C GLN A 219 -12.19 -0.39 -12.65
N PRO A 220 -12.92 -1.45 -12.33
CA PRO A 220 -12.43 -2.80 -12.55
C PRO A 220 -12.26 -3.11 -14.03
N LYS A 221 -11.29 -3.98 -14.33
CA LYS A 221 -11.07 -4.65 -15.60
C LYS A 221 -11.31 -6.14 -15.42
N PHE A 222 -11.48 -6.87 -16.50
CA PHE A 222 -11.77 -8.29 -16.46
C PHE A 222 -10.71 -9.07 -17.21
N ILE A 223 -10.16 -10.07 -16.54
CA ILE A 223 -9.20 -11.00 -17.13
C ILE A 223 -9.57 -12.43 -16.79
N THR A 224 -9.12 -13.36 -17.63
CA THR A 224 -9.15 -14.79 -17.33
C THR A 224 -7.71 -15.28 -17.13
N LEU A 225 -7.44 -15.91 -16.01
CA LEU A 225 -6.22 -16.67 -15.74
C LEU A 225 -6.47 -18.11 -16.20
N THR A 226 -5.85 -18.55 -17.30
CA THR A 226 -6.07 -19.91 -17.81
C THR A 226 -5.13 -20.92 -17.13
N GLU A 227 -5.48 -22.21 -17.09
CA GLU A 227 -4.64 -23.26 -16.52
C GLU A 227 -3.30 -23.43 -17.27
N GLU A 228 -3.22 -22.96 -18.52
CA GLU A 228 -1.99 -22.95 -19.32
C GLU A 228 -1.07 -21.77 -19.01
N GLY A 229 -1.37 -20.99 -17.97
CA GLY A 229 -0.56 -19.84 -17.54
C GLY A 229 -0.72 -18.59 -18.41
N LYS A 230 -1.85 -18.47 -19.14
CA LYS A 230 -2.14 -17.28 -19.96
C LYS A 230 -3.10 -16.33 -19.23
N ILE A 231 -2.94 -15.03 -19.49
CA ILE A 231 -3.90 -13.98 -19.16
C ILE A 231 -4.60 -13.61 -20.46
N THR A 232 -5.93 -13.55 -20.45
CA THR A 232 -6.75 -13.07 -21.57
C THR A 232 -7.85 -12.14 -21.04
N GLY A 233 -8.53 -11.40 -21.92
CA GLY A 233 -9.61 -10.45 -21.57
C GLY A 233 -9.21 -9.01 -21.84
N ASP A 234 -9.40 -8.11 -20.89
CA ASP A 234 -9.01 -6.70 -21.01
C ASP A 234 -7.49 -6.52 -21.15
N TYR A 235 -6.74 -7.51 -20.69
CA TYR A 235 -5.28 -7.60 -20.84
C TYR A 235 -4.88 -8.98 -21.35
N GLU A 236 -3.78 -9.02 -22.09
CA GLU A 236 -3.14 -10.25 -22.57
C GLU A 236 -1.76 -10.39 -21.96
N GLY A 237 -1.40 -11.62 -21.55
CA GLY A 237 -0.13 -11.88 -20.91
C GLY A 237 0.03 -13.30 -20.39
N THR A 238 0.86 -13.45 -19.36
CA THR A 238 1.12 -14.74 -18.70
C THR A 238 1.08 -14.58 -17.18
N TRP A 239 0.82 -15.69 -16.51
CA TRP A 239 0.89 -15.77 -15.05
C TRP A 239 1.45 -17.12 -14.62
N GLU A 240 2.04 -17.15 -13.44
CA GLU A 240 2.57 -18.36 -12.84
C GLU A 240 2.49 -18.33 -11.31
N LEU A 241 2.43 -19.51 -10.71
CA LEU A 241 2.55 -19.71 -9.26
C LEU A 241 3.91 -20.30 -8.93
N GLU A 242 4.52 -19.82 -7.88
CA GLU A 242 5.69 -20.45 -7.32
C GLU A 242 5.29 -21.69 -6.50
N SER A 243 5.72 -22.85 -6.94
CA SER A 243 5.33 -24.14 -6.35
C SER A 243 5.62 -24.22 -4.85
N GLY A 244 4.62 -24.65 -4.06
CA GLY A 244 4.74 -24.80 -2.61
C GLY A 244 4.69 -23.47 -1.85
N THR A 245 4.27 -22.40 -2.50
CA THR A 245 4.10 -21.08 -1.90
C THR A 245 2.77 -20.46 -2.32
N SER A 246 2.41 -19.34 -1.72
CA SER A 246 1.29 -18.50 -2.17
C SER A 246 1.72 -17.38 -3.13
N TYR A 247 2.96 -17.37 -3.60
CA TYR A 247 3.44 -16.34 -4.51
C TYR A 247 2.91 -16.52 -5.92
N ILE A 248 2.54 -15.40 -6.53
CA ILE A 248 2.07 -15.29 -7.91
C ILE A 248 2.88 -14.23 -8.64
N SER A 249 3.23 -14.52 -9.90
CA SER A 249 3.76 -13.54 -10.83
C SER A 249 2.81 -13.37 -12.00
N LEU A 250 2.57 -12.11 -12.42
CA LEU A 250 1.75 -11.79 -13.59
C LEU A 250 2.56 -10.87 -14.52
N HIS A 251 2.47 -11.13 -15.82
CA HIS A 251 3.15 -10.35 -16.85
C HIS A 251 2.13 -9.88 -17.89
N PHE A 252 1.83 -8.62 -17.91
CA PHE A 252 0.96 -7.99 -18.92
C PHE A 252 1.28 -6.50 -19.07
N ASN A 253 0.89 -5.88 -20.16
CA ASN A 253 1.21 -4.47 -20.50
C ASN A 253 2.71 -4.14 -20.44
N GLY A 254 3.59 -5.13 -20.67
CA GLY A 254 5.02 -4.94 -20.55
C GLY A 254 5.54 -4.78 -19.11
N GLN A 255 4.70 -5.03 -18.11
CA GLN A 255 5.02 -4.97 -16.68
C GLN A 255 5.05 -6.38 -16.08
N GLU A 256 5.86 -6.52 -15.04
CA GLU A 256 5.93 -7.69 -14.18
C GLU A 256 5.37 -7.32 -12.80
N TYR A 257 4.38 -8.08 -12.35
CA TYR A 257 3.76 -7.94 -11.03
C TYR A 257 4.16 -9.12 -10.15
N SER A 258 4.64 -8.84 -8.95
CA SER A 258 4.95 -9.84 -7.92
C SER A 258 3.97 -9.70 -6.76
N GLY A 259 3.41 -10.81 -6.30
CA GLY A 259 2.37 -10.77 -5.28
C GLY A 259 2.08 -12.10 -4.61
N VAL A 260 0.93 -12.15 -3.97
CA VAL A 260 0.44 -13.33 -3.26
C VAL A 260 -1.01 -13.64 -3.65
N THR A 261 -1.34 -14.93 -3.63
CA THR A 261 -2.72 -15.43 -3.71
C THR A 261 -3.22 -15.79 -2.32
N VAL A 262 -4.48 -15.48 -2.06
CA VAL A 262 -5.14 -15.79 -0.77
C VAL A 262 -6.64 -15.98 -1.00
N SER A 263 -7.25 -16.98 -0.34
CA SER A 263 -8.71 -17.10 -0.30
C SER A 263 -9.26 -16.09 0.70
N MET A 264 -10.26 -15.31 0.29
CA MET A 264 -10.88 -14.28 1.11
C MET A 264 -12.39 -14.32 0.98
N GLU A 265 -13.08 -13.89 2.02
CA GLU A 265 -14.51 -13.60 1.93
C GLU A 265 -14.71 -12.28 1.18
N ILE A 266 -15.58 -12.30 0.16
CA ILE A 266 -15.95 -11.07 -0.56
C ILE A 266 -16.67 -10.14 0.42
N GLU A 267 -16.16 -8.93 0.56
CA GLU A 267 -16.67 -7.94 1.52
C GLU A 267 -18.18 -7.70 1.35
N TYR A 268 -18.87 -7.64 2.48
CA TYR A 268 -20.34 -7.57 2.59
C TYR A 268 -21.11 -8.82 2.12
N THR A 269 -20.44 -9.95 1.96
CA THR A 269 -21.06 -11.23 1.64
C THR A 269 -20.53 -12.33 2.57
N THR A 270 -20.98 -13.56 2.38
CA THR A 270 -20.41 -14.77 3.00
C THR A 270 -19.79 -15.71 1.95
N ILE A 271 -19.43 -15.15 0.80
CA ILE A 271 -18.90 -15.92 -0.32
C ILE A 271 -17.37 -15.86 -0.27
N GLU A 272 -16.75 -17.01 -0.12
CA GLU A 272 -15.29 -17.12 -0.29
C GLU A 272 -14.93 -17.13 -1.77
N THR A 273 -13.83 -16.43 -2.10
CA THR A 273 -13.28 -16.41 -3.43
C THR A 273 -11.75 -16.39 -3.40
N MET A 274 -11.16 -16.84 -4.47
CA MET A 274 -9.72 -16.67 -4.68
C MET A 274 -9.41 -15.22 -5.01
N THR A 275 -8.43 -14.66 -4.33
CA THR A 275 -7.93 -13.32 -4.59
C THR A 275 -6.42 -13.34 -4.82
N PHE A 276 -5.91 -12.28 -5.39
CA PHE A 276 -4.49 -11.97 -5.38
C PHE A 276 -4.25 -10.47 -5.19
N THR A 277 -3.09 -10.15 -4.66
CA THR A 277 -2.61 -8.78 -4.54
C THR A 277 -1.14 -8.75 -4.92
N ALA A 278 -0.74 -7.77 -5.73
CA ALA A 278 0.60 -7.70 -6.29
C ALA A 278 1.07 -6.24 -6.46
N VAL A 279 2.36 -6.06 -6.70
CA VAL A 279 2.98 -4.78 -7.05
C VAL A 279 3.81 -4.94 -8.32
N GLY A 280 3.69 -3.97 -9.22
CA GLY A 280 4.50 -3.88 -10.44
C GLY A 280 5.94 -3.54 -10.11
N LEU A 281 6.87 -4.39 -10.54
CA LEU A 281 8.29 -4.27 -10.19
C LEU A 281 8.99 -3.11 -10.92
N ASN A 282 8.41 -2.61 -12.01
CA ASN A 282 9.00 -1.54 -12.83
C ASN A 282 8.22 -0.21 -12.76
N ASP A 283 7.00 -0.22 -12.22
CA ASP A 283 6.13 0.97 -12.17
C ASP A 283 5.56 1.25 -10.78
N GLN A 284 5.76 0.32 -9.81
CA GLN A 284 5.24 0.36 -8.43
C GLN A 284 3.70 0.50 -8.33
N ILE A 285 2.98 0.16 -9.39
CA ILE A 285 1.52 0.12 -9.38
C ILE A 285 1.06 -1.15 -8.67
N THR A 286 0.20 -1.02 -7.67
CA THR A 286 -0.38 -2.18 -7.02
C THR A 286 -1.61 -2.66 -7.77
N LEU A 287 -1.83 -3.97 -7.69
CA LEU A 287 -2.86 -4.68 -8.42
C LEU A 287 -3.62 -5.59 -7.47
N TRP A 288 -4.93 -5.49 -7.49
CA TRP A 288 -5.82 -6.44 -6.83
C TRP A 288 -6.58 -7.28 -7.85
N GLY A 289 -6.81 -8.55 -7.52
CA GLY A 289 -7.69 -9.43 -8.27
C GLY A 289 -8.64 -10.19 -7.35
N SER A 290 -9.89 -10.30 -7.78
CA SER A 290 -10.92 -11.10 -7.13
C SER A 290 -11.60 -11.98 -8.15
N ARG A 291 -11.59 -13.31 -7.94
CA ARG A 291 -12.24 -14.25 -8.85
C ARG A 291 -13.76 -14.03 -8.83
N CYS A 292 -14.32 -13.94 -10.03
CA CYS A 292 -15.78 -13.83 -10.19
C CYS A 292 -16.46 -15.10 -9.67
N PRO A 293 -17.50 -14.99 -8.84
CA PRO A 293 -18.25 -16.15 -8.34
C PRO A 293 -19.00 -16.88 -9.43
#